data_11653160df6dd4628881fc929f584d0d
#
_entry.id   11653160df6dd4628881fc929f584d0d
#
_cell.length_a   1.000
_cell.length_b   1.000
_cell.length_c   1.000
_cell.angle_alpha   90.00
_cell.angle_beta   90.00
_cell.angle_gamma   90.00
#
_symmetry.space_group_name_H-M   'P 1'
#
loop_
_entity.id
_entity.type
_entity.pdbx_description
1 polymer ?
#
loop_
_entity_poly.entity_id
_entity_poly.type
_entity_poly.pdbx_seq_one_letter_code
_entity_poly.pdbx_strand_id
1 'polypeptide(L)'
;MLITMNNSVTNTARLLGAGLRALLVLTLVTGVIYPLAVTGIAQALFRDKANGSEIKADGKVVGSSLIGQSYDLPLKKGQETPDPDLKWFQGRPANGLGANGINTRYKLILSGATNLAADSGDLLKQVEDAKAAVVKDNSVPGCTVNPSQVPADAVTSSGSGLDPAISPAYAGLQVHRVAAKNGLPVAQVEKLVEDHTDGRTLGFIGEPRVNVLELNTALKGLVAHK
;
A
#
# COMPACT_ATOMS: atom_id res chain seq x y z
N MET A 1 -35.51 51.77 -33.22
CA MET A 1 -34.50 51.24 -32.30
C MET A 1 -34.92 49.94 -31.56
N LEU A 2 -36.01 49.31 -31.95
CA LEU A 2 -36.54 48.07 -31.32
C LEU A 2 -36.19 46.78 -32.10
N ILE A 3 -35.64 46.87 -33.32
CA ILE A 3 -35.37 45.69 -34.15
C ILE A 3 -34.04 44.99 -33.80
N THR A 4 -33.10 45.71 -33.23
CA THR A 4 -31.76 45.16 -32.88
C THR A 4 -31.73 44.32 -31.57
N MET A 5 -32.63 44.56 -30.64
CA MET A 5 -32.68 43.80 -29.38
C MET A 5 -33.20 42.39 -29.57
N ASN A 6 -34.15 42.16 -30.49
CA ASN A 6 -34.76 40.84 -30.72
C ASN A 6 -33.77 39.86 -31.36
N ASN A 7 -32.90 40.32 -32.27
CA ASN A 7 -31.84 39.51 -32.89
C ASN A 7 -30.75 39.11 -31.89
N SER A 8 -30.42 39.95 -30.94
CA SER A 8 -29.43 39.65 -29.88
C SER A 8 -29.90 38.52 -28.97
N VAL A 9 -31.14 38.57 -28.48
CA VAL A 9 -31.72 37.54 -27.61
C VAL A 9 -31.82 36.21 -28.33
N THR A 10 -32.25 36.19 -29.58
CA THR A 10 -32.35 34.97 -30.41
C THR A 10 -30.98 34.36 -30.65
N ASN A 11 -29.94 35.15 -30.90
CA ASN A 11 -28.57 34.68 -31.09
C ASN A 11 -28.00 34.11 -29.77
N THR A 12 -28.23 34.77 -28.64
CA THR A 12 -27.83 34.29 -27.33
C THR A 12 -28.49 32.95 -27.01
N ALA A 13 -29.79 32.81 -27.25
CA ALA A 13 -30.52 31.56 -27.06
C ALA A 13 -29.99 30.42 -27.94
N ARG A 14 -29.64 30.72 -29.18
CA ARG A 14 -29.01 29.72 -30.10
C ARG A 14 -27.63 29.30 -29.61
N LEU A 15 -26.79 30.23 -29.14
CA LEU A 15 -25.48 29.97 -28.61
C LEU A 15 -25.57 29.13 -27.33
N LEU A 16 -26.48 29.46 -26.40
CA LEU A 16 -26.74 28.69 -25.19
C LEU A 16 -27.24 27.27 -25.51
N GLY A 17 -28.16 27.16 -26.50
CA GLY A 17 -28.63 25.87 -26.97
C GLY A 17 -27.53 25.01 -27.62
N ALA A 18 -26.66 25.63 -28.42
CA ALA A 18 -25.50 24.95 -29.00
C ALA A 18 -24.50 24.52 -27.90
N GLY A 19 -24.21 25.40 -26.95
CA GLY A 19 -23.35 25.10 -25.80
C GLY A 19 -23.91 23.96 -24.95
N LEU A 20 -25.21 23.96 -24.64
CA LEU A 20 -25.86 22.91 -23.89
C LEU A 20 -25.80 21.56 -24.62
N ARG A 21 -26.05 21.54 -25.95
CA ARG A 21 -25.92 20.31 -26.74
C ARG A 21 -24.49 19.78 -26.70
N ALA A 22 -23.49 20.65 -26.90
CA ALA A 22 -22.09 20.27 -26.83
C ALA A 22 -21.74 19.70 -25.46
N LEU A 23 -22.18 20.35 -24.36
CA LEU A 23 -22.00 19.88 -23.01
C LEU A 23 -22.62 18.49 -22.80
N LEU A 24 -23.87 18.28 -23.19
CA LEU A 24 -24.56 17.00 -23.04
C LEU A 24 -23.88 15.87 -23.84
N VAL A 25 -23.50 16.16 -25.11
CA VAL A 25 -22.77 15.19 -25.94
C VAL A 25 -21.42 14.84 -25.33
N LEU A 26 -20.64 15.84 -24.91
CA LEU A 26 -19.35 15.61 -24.28
C LEU A 26 -19.49 14.84 -22.95
N THR A 27 -20.48 15.20 -22.13
CA THR A 27 -20.77 14.47 -20.88
C THR A 27 -21.11 13.00 -21.17
N LEU A 28 -21.94 12.73 -22.17
CA LEU A 28 -22.27 11.35 -22.57
C LEU A 28 -21.02 10.59 -23.05
N VAL A 29 -20.23 11.23 -23.93
CA VAL A 29 -19.04 10.57 -24.49
C VAL A 29 -17.97 10.34 -23.43
N THR A 30 -17.60 11.37 -22.65
CA THR A 30 -16.51 11.29 -21.69
C THR A 30 -16.93 10.72 -20.32
N GLY A 31 -18.18 10.91 -19.92
CA GLY A 31 -18.70 10.47 -18.63
C GLY A 31 -19.36 9.07 -18.65
N VAL A 32 -19.79 8.59 -19.80
CA VAL A 32 -20.48 7.29 -19.90
C VAL A 32 -19.77 6.35 -20.88
N ILE A 33 -19.70 6.74 -22.16
CA ILE A 33 -19.21 5.83 -23.21
C ILE A 33 -17.74 5.48 -22.98
N TYR A 34 -16.88 6.47 -22.78
CA TYR A 34 -15.45 6.27 -22.59
C TYR A 34 -15.14 5.43 -21.32
N PRO A 35 -15.67 5.74 -20.13
CA PRO A 35 -15.42 4.93 -18.94
C PRO A 35 -15.92 3.47 -19.09
N LEU A 36 -17.07 3.26 -19.70
CA LEU A 36 -17.58 1.91 -19.93
C LEU A 36 -16.74 1.13 -20.94
N ALA A 37 -16.28 1.76 -22.01
CA ALA A 37 -15.39 1.14 -22.98
C ALA A 37 -14.06 0.74 -22.35
N VAL A 38 -13.41 1.66 -21.58
CA VAL A 38 -12.15 1.38 -20.88
C VAL A 38 -12.34 0.26 -19.84
N THR A 39 -13.43 0.30 -19.07
CA THR A 39 -13.74 -0.74 -18.09
C THR A 39 -13.96 -2.09 -18.78
N GLY A 40 -14.71 -2.13 -19.89
CA GLY A 40 -14.93 -3.36 -20.65
C GLY A 40 -13.62 -3.97 -21.17
N ILE A 41 -12.73 -3.15 -21.74
CA ILE A 41 -11.41 -3.58 -22.21
C ILE A 41 -10.55 -4.08 -21.04
N ALA A 42 -10.52 -3.33 -19.93
CA ALA A 42 -9.76 -3.70 -18.74
C ALA A 42 -10.24 -5.04 -18.15
N GLN A 43 -11.55 -5.25 -18.05
CA GLN A 43 -12.12 -6.51 -17.57
C GLN A 43 -11.86 -7.69 -18.52
N ALA A 44 -11.80 -7.45 -19.83
CA ALA A 44 -11.51 -8.50 -20.79
C ALA A 44 -10.05 -8.92 -20.83
N LEU A 45 -9.11 -7.95 -20.74
CA LEU A 45 -7.67 -8.19 -20.93
C LEU A 45 -6.88 -8.27 -19.64
N PHE A 46 -7.31 -7.58 -18.56
CA PHE A 46 -6.57 -7.40 -17.31
C PHE A 46 -7.46 -7.57 -16.08
N ARG A 47 -8.26 -8.62 -16.06
CA ARG A 47 -9.33 -8.82 -15.06
C ARG A 47 -8.85 -8.67 -13.61
N ASP A 48 -7.71 -9.28 -13.25
CA ASP A 48 -7.19 -9.24 -11.89
C ASP A 48 -6.81 -7.80 -11.50
N LYS A 49 -6.12 -7.09 -12.38
CA LYS A 49 -5.73 -5.69 -12.18
C LYS A 49 -6.95 -4.76 -12.16
N ALA A 50 -7.92 -5.00 -13.03
CA ALA A 50 -9.16 -4.24 -13.10
C ALA A 50 -10.03 -4.41 -11.84
N ASN A 51 -9.87 -5.53 -11.11
CA ASN A 51 -10.56 -5.80 -9.85
C ASN A 51 -9.70 -5.51 -8.60
N GLY A 52 -8.60 -4.76 -8.75
CA GLY A 52 -7.80 -4.29 -7.62
C GLY A 52 -6.71 -5.24 -7.17
N SER A 53 -6.24 -6.17 -8.03
CA SER A 53 -5.12 -7.08 -7.74
C SER A 53 -5.27 -7.82 -6.39
N GLU A 54 -6.43 -8.44 -6.20
CA GLU A 54 -6.78 -9.16 -4.97
C GLU A 54 -5.85 -10.35 -4.72
N ILE A 55 -5.37 -10.46 -3.48
CA ILE A 55 -4.66 -11.65 -2.99
C ILE A 55 -5.65 -12.53 -2.22
N LYS A 56 -5.62 -13.83 -2.51
CA LYS A 56 -6.48 -14.82 -1.87
C LYS A 56 -5.65 -15.83 -1.08
N ALA A 57 -6.11 -16.13 0.14
CA ALA A 57 -5.62 -17.21 0.97
C ALA A 57 -6.79 -18.05 1.45
N ASP A 58 -6.68 -19.37 1.37
CA ASP A 58 -7.74 -20.32 1.76
C ASP A 58 -9.10 -20.01 1.10
N GLY A 59 -9.08 -19.57 -0.19
CA GLY A 59 -10.27 -19.22 -0.98
C GLY A 59 -10.93 -17.88 -0.59
N LYS A 60 -10.36 -17.12 0.34
CA LYS A 60 -10.87 -15.81 0.77
C LYS A 60 -9.92 -14.69 0.34
N VAL A 61 -10.47 -13.53 -0.03
CA VAL A 61 -9.69 -12.33 -0.27
C VAL A 61 -9.11 -11.85 1.07
N VAL A 62 -7.79 -11.75 1.13
CA VAL A 62 -7.04 -11.29 2.32
C VAL A 62 -6.53 -9.86 2.17
N GLY A 63 -6.52 -9.33 0.97
CA GLY A 63 -6.13 -7.96 0.69
C GLY A 63 -5.85 -7.75 -0.80
N SER A 64 -5.17 -6.65 -1.09
CA SER A 64 -4.69 -6.29 -2.43
C SER A 64 -3.17 -6.19 -2.44
N SER A 65 -2.52 -6.64 -3.51
CA SER A 65 -1.07 -6.48 -3.69
C SER A 65 -0.63 -5.02 -3.83
N LEU A 66 -1.59 -4.10 -3.97
CA LEU A 66 -1.33 -2.67 -4.14
C LEU A 66 -1.36 -1.88 -2.82
N ILE A 67 -1.82 -2.50 -1.73
CA ILE A 67 -2.07 -1.80 -0.45
C ILE A 67 -1.42 -2.58 0.69
N GLY A 68 -0.55 -1.89 1.43
CA GLY A 68 0.10 -2.43 2.62
C GLY A 68 -0.88 -2.74 3.75
N GLN A 69 -0.51 -3.67 4.59
CA GLN A 69 -1.25 -4.05 5.80
C GLN A 69 -0.33 -4.06 7.00
N SER A 70 -0.89 -3.72 8.16
CA SER A 70 -0.20 -3.88 9.45
C SER A 70 -0.39 -5.30 9.98
N TYR A 71 0.65 -5.83 10.59
CA TYR A 71 0.65 -7.13 11.24
C TYR A 71 0.89 -6.92 12.73
N ASP A 72 -0.18 -6.60 13.44
CA ASP A 72 -0.14 -6.21 14.85
C ASP A 72 -0.89 -7.19 15.72
N LEU A 73 -0.50 -7.25 16.99
CA LEU A 73 -1.24 -7.94 18.04
C LEU A 73 -2.52 -7.15 18.39
N PRO A 74 -3.53 -7.80 18.97
CA PRO A 74 -4.70 -7.11 19.47
C PRO A 74 -4.33 -5.99 20.46
N LEU A 75 -4.98 -4.84 20.33
CA LEU A 75 -4.76 -3.68 21.20
C LEU A 75 -5.09 -4.03 22.66
N LYS A 76 -4.17 -3.80 23.57
CA LYS A 76 -4.37 -4.01 25.00
C LYS A 76 -5.08 -2.80 25.63
N LYS A 77 -5.79 -3.03 26.73
CA LYS A 77 -6.49 -1.95 27.46
C LYS A 77 -5.47 -0.90 27.93
N GLY A 78 -5.70 0.36 27.57
CA GLY A 78 -4.84 1.48 27.93
C GLY A 78 -3.63 1.71 26.99
N GLN A 79 -3.53 0.94 25.89
CA GLN A 79 -2.52 1.10 24.88
C GLN A 79 -3.12 1.91 23.70
N GLU A 80 -2.38 2.90 23.20
CA GLU A 80 -2.82 3.72 22.06
C GLU A 80 -2.47 3.07 20.72
N THR A 81 -1.32 2.39 20.66
CA THR A 81 -0.82 1.73 19.45
C THR A 81 -0.58 0.24 19.74
N PRO A 82 -1.02 -0.68 18.90
CA PRO A 82 -0.79 -2.10 19.11
C PRO A 82 0.70 -2.46 18.95
N ASP A 83 1.15 -3.48 19.67
CA ASP A 83 2.50 -4.04 19.47
C ASP A 83 2.54 -4.82 18.14
N PRO A 84 3.67 -4.84 17.41
CA PRO A 84 3.82 -5.65 16.21
C PRO A 84 3.76 -7.15 16.53
N ASP A 85 3.05 -7.93 15.73
CA ASP A 85 3.12 -9.39 15.79
C ASP A 85 4.39 -9.88 15.09
N LEU A 86 5.41 -10.12 15.89
CA LEU A 86 6.75 -10.47 15.43
C LEU A 86 6.88 -11.85 14.76
N LYS A 87 5.80 -12.61 14.64
CA LYS A 87 5.74 -13.82 13.81
C LYS A 87 5.74 -13.50 12.31
N TRP A 88 5.25 -12.31 11.94
CA TRP A 88 5.07 -11.89 10.57
C TRP A 88 6.17 -10.91 10.14
N PHE A 89 6.43 -10.87 8.84
CA PHE A 89 7.20 -9.77 8.26
C PHE A 89 6.44 -8.47 8.44
N GLN A 90 7.14 -7.44 8.89
CA GLN A 90 6.60 -6.10 9.08
C GLN A 90 6.87 -5.25 7.85
N GLY A 91 5.89 -4.42 7.48
CA GLY A 91 6.03 -3.43 6.40
C GLY A 91 6.78 -2.17 6.83
N ARG A 92 6.75 -1.17 5.96
CA ARG A 92 7.22 0.18 6.27
C ARG A 92 6.35 0.82 7.35
N PRO A 93 6.84 1.81 8.10
CA PRO A 93 6.00 2.62 8.97
C PRO A 93 4.79 3.16 8.18
N ALA A 94 3.58 2.84 8.63
CA ALA A 94 2.34 3.18 7.92
C ALA A 94 1.52 4.17 8.74
N ASN A 95 1.41 5.40 8.26
CA ASN A 95 0.58 6.44 8.87
C ASN A 95 -0.81 6.55 8.18
N GLY A 96 -1.05 5.75 7.14
CA GLY A 96 -2.25 5.83 6.31
C GLY A 96 -3.43 4.97 6.77
N LEU A 97 -3.26 4.14 7.81
CA LEU A 97 -4.31 3.26 8.31
C LEU A 97 -5.00 3.89 9.53
N GLY A 98 -6.10 4.58 9.30
CA GLY A 98 -6.93 5.18 10.37
C GLY A 98 -8.09 4.29 10.79
N ALA A 99 -8.69 4.61 11.96
CA ALA A 99 -9.97 4.05 12.37
C ALA A 99 -11.10 4.61 11.50
N ASN A 100 -11.99 3.73 11.02
CA ASN A 100 -13.20 4.17 10.32
C ASN A 100 -14.25 4.63 11.33
N GLY A 101 -14.49 5.93 11.41
CA GLY A 101 -15.50 6.51 12.30
C GLY A 101 -16.97 6.30 11.86
N ILE A 102 -17.18 5.88 10.59
CA ILE A 102 -18.52 5.71 10.02
C ILE A 102 -18.96 4.24 10.10
N ASN A 103 -18.03 3.32 9.91
CA ASN A 103 -18.29 1.89 9.87
C ASN A 103 -17.14 1.13 10.53
N THR A 104 -17.38 0.58 11.72
CA THR A 104 -16.39 -0.19 12.49
C THR A 104 -15.99 -1.51 11.85
N ARG A 105 -16.69 -1.95 10.80
CA ARG A 105 -16.41 -3.19 10.08
C ARG A 105 -15.13 -3.10 9.23
N TYR A 106 -14.79 -1.91 8.75
CA TYR A 106 -13.61 -1.67 7.93
C TYR A 106 -12.77 -0.56 8.52
N LYS A 107 -11.44 -0.74 8.51
CA LYS A 107 -10.52 0.36 8.81
C LYS A 107 -10.54 1.37 7.65
N LEU A 108 -10.61 2.65 7.97
CA LEU A 108 -10.47 3.71 6.98
C LEU A 108 -9.02 3.76 6.53
N ILE A 109 -8.79 3.69 5.23
CA ILE A 109 -7.47 3.86 4.64
C ILE A 109 -7.32 5.32 4.24
N LEU A 110 -6.38 6.02 4.88
CA LEU A 110 -6.03 7.39 4.56
C LEU A 110 -4.67 7.41 3.86
N SER A 111 -4.68 7.74 2.57
CA SER A 111 -3.42 7.94 1.84
C SER A 111 -2.86 9.33 2.11
N GLY A 112 -1.59 9.40 2.52
CA GLY A 112 -0.91 10.66 2.74
C GLY A 112 0.48 10.49 3.34
N ALA A 113 1.36 11.43 2.99
CA ALA A 113 2.69 11.54 3.57
C ALA A 113 2.66 12.35 4.86
N THR A 114 3.68 12.19 5.70
CA THR A 114 3.86 13.02 6.91
C THR A 114 4.19 14.48 6.60
N ASN A 115 4.72 14.74 5.39
CA ASN A 115 5.13 16.07 4.90
C ASN A 115 6.08 16.81 5.84
N LEU A 116 6.91 16.06 6.58
CA LEU A 116 7.93 16.63 7.46
C LEU A 116 9.16 17.05 6.65
N ALA A 117 9.71 18.21 6.98
CA ALA A 117 10.94 18.70 6.35
C ALA A 117 12.15 17.86 6.77
N ALA A 118 13.20 17.84 5.95
CA ALA A 118 14.40 17.04 6.20
C ALA A 118 15.17 17.47 7.48
N ASP A 119 14.99 18.71 7.90
CA ASP A 119 15.57 19.30 9.13
C ASP A 119 14.58 19.29 10.32
N SER A 120 13.43 18.62 10.18
CA SER A 120 12.44 18.52 11.26
C SER A 120 12.97 17.64 12.40
N GLY A 121 12.96 18.18 13.60
CA GLY A 121 13.28 17.42 14.82
C GLY A 121 12.31 16.25 15.06
N ASP A 122 11.05 16.41 14.68
CA ASP A 122 10.04 15.34 14.79
C ASP A 122 10.35 14.19 13.83
N LEU A 123 10.77 14.48 12.60
CA LEU A 123 11.20 13.44 11.66
C LEU A 123 12.41 12.69 12.18
N LEU A 124 13.43 13.41 12.67
CA LEU A 124 14.64 12.80 13.23
C LEU A 124 14.28 11.86 14.38
N LYS A 125 13.45 12.35 15.33
CA LYS A 125 12.99 11.54 16.45
C LYS A 125 12.23 10.30 16.00
N GLN A 126 11.29 10.41 15.04
CA GLN A 126 10.55 9.26 14.49
C GLN A 126 11.49 8.22 13.88
N VAL A 127 12.50 8.66 13.13
CA VAL A 127 13.49 7.77 12.51
C VAL A 127 14.35 7.07 13.57
N GLU A 128 14.80 7.79 14.61
CA GLU A 128 15.59 7.22 15.70
C GLU A 128 14.78 6.19 16.51
N ASP A 129 13.55 6.53 16.88
CA ASP A 129 12.64 5.64 17.60
C ASP A 129 12.32 4.37 16.77
N ALA A 130 12.01 4.53 15.48
CA ALA A 130 11.77 3.42 14.58
C ALA A 130 13.01 2.54 14.40
N LYS A 131 14.21 3.14 14.30
CA LYS A 131 15.48 2.42 14.18
C LYS A 131 15.76 1.59 15.43
N ALA A 132 15.55 2.17 16.60
CA ALA A 132 15.71 1.47 17.88
C ALA A 132 14.72 0.29 18.00
N ALA A 133 13.46 0.48 17.57
CA ALA A 133 12.46 -0.57 17.54
C ALA A 133 12.84 -1.71 16.58
N VAL A 134 13.28 -1.39 15.37
CA VAL A 134 13.72 -2.39 14.37
C VAL A 134 14.88 -3.23 14.90
N VAL A 135 15.90 -2.59 15.51
CA VAL A 135 17.04 -3.29 16.11
C VAL A 135 16.60 -4.20 17.24
N LYS A 136 15.76 -3.71 18.17
CA LYS A 136 15.23 -4.47 19.30
C LYS A 136 14.41 -5.67 18.83
N ASP A 137 13.50 -5.46 17.91
CA ASP A 137 12.52 -6.47 17.49
C ASP A 137 13.16 -7.58 16.65
N ASN A 138 14.21 -7.26 15.90
CA ASN A 138 14.88 -8.23 15.00
C ASN A 138 16.16 -8.84 15.58
N SER A 139 16.62 -8.40 16.74
CA SER A 139 17.72 -9.07 17.44
C SER A 139 17.19 -10.30 18.18
N VAL A 140 17.74 -11.46 17.86
CA VAL A 140 17.40 -12.76 18.48
C VAL A 140 18.67 -13.48 18.93
N PRO A 141 18.59 -14.50 19.82
CA PRO A 141 19.76 -15.28 20.19
C PRO A 141 20.52 -15.81 18.97
N GLY A 142 21.80 -15.50 18.89
CA GLY A 142 22.66 -15.87 17.76
C GLY A 142 22.64 -14.91 16.56
N CYS A 143 21.77 -13.89 16.55
CA CYS A 143 21.74 -12.88 15.48
C CYS A 143 21.38 -11.50 16.06
N THR A 144 22.36 -10.63 16.18
CA THR A 144 22.20 -9.24 16.67
C THR A 144 22.18 -8.29 15.48
N VAL A 145 21.14 -7.47 15.38
CA VAL A 145 21.03 -6.44 14.33
C VAL A 145 21.82 -5.21 14.75
N ASN A 146 22.71 -4.74 13.85
CA ASN A 146 23.46 -3.50 14.07
C ASN A 146 22.64 -2.31 13.55
N PRO A 147 22.58 -1.17 14.27
CA PRO A 147 21.89 0.04 13.80
C PRO A 147 22.29 0.52 12.40
N SER A 148 23.53 0.25 11.98
CA SER A 148 24.02 0.59 10.64
C SER A 148 23.46 -0.31 9.52
N GLN A 149 22.88 -1.46 9.87
CA GLN A 149 22.28 -2.41 8.92
C GLN A 149 20.79 -2.09 8.63
N VAL A 150 20.19 -1.19 9.40
CA VAL A 150 18.77 -0.84 9.26
C VAL A 150 18.59 0.01 8.01
N PRO A 151 17.88 -0.47 6.99
CA PRO A 151 17.67 0.26 5.75
C PRO A 151 16.64 1.39 5.93
N ALA A 152 16.65 2.39 5.05
CA ALA A 152 15.82 3.57 5.16
C ALA A 152 14.31 3.28 5.13
N ASP A 153 13.89 2.30 4.35
CA ASP A 153 12.48 1.90 4.24
C ASP A 153 11.95 1.20 5.50
N ALA A 154 12.83 0.72 6.38
CA ALA A 154 12.44 0.19 7.69
C ALA A 154 12.06 1.28 8.71
N VAL A 155 12.47 2.53 8.47
CA VAL A 155 12.35 3.64 9.42
C VAL A 155 11.62 4.86 8.88
N THR A 156 11.26 4.84 7.58
CA THR A 156 10.53 5.93 6.92
C THR A 156 9.24 5.44 6.29
N SER A 157 8.16 6.21 6.47
CA SER A 157 6.92 5.94 5.76
C SER A 157 7.06 6.22 4.25
N SER A 158 6.20 5.60 3.45
CA SER A 158 6.07 5.96 2.02
C SER A 158 5.31 7.27 1.84
N GLY A 159 5.39 7.87 0.64
CA GLY A 159 4.62 9.06 0.31
C GLY A 159 3.10 8.85 0.33
N SER A 160 2.64 7.62 0.12
CA SER A 160 1.22 7.26 0.26
C SER A 160 0.84 6.85 1.68
N GLY A 161 1.80 6.43 2.51
CA GLY A 161 1.55 5.75 3.78
C GLY A 161 0.95 4.34 3.65
N LEU A 162 0.83 3.82 2.41
CA LEU A 162 0.13 2.57 2.09
C LEU A 162 0.98 1.60 1.27
N ASP A 163 2.27 1.85 1.11
CA ASP A 163 3.17 1.02 0.29
C ASP A 163 3.17 -0.43 0.79
N PRO A 164 2.81 -1.41 -0.05
CA PRO A 164 2.81 -2.83 0.31
C PRO A 164 4.21 -3.46 0.31
N ALA A 165 5.21 -2.75 -0.23
CA ALA A 165 6.52 -3.30 -0.51
C ALA A 165 7.60 -2.79 0.46
N ILE A 166 8.57 -3.66 0.71
CA ILE A 166 9.81 -3.36 1.42
C ILE A 166 11.02 -3.76 0.56
N SER A 167 12.18 -3.23 0.89
CA SER A 167 13.43 -3.65 0.25
C SER A 167 13.80 -5.09 0.61
N PRO A 168 14.50 -5.83 -0.28
CA PRO A 168 15.08 -7.13 0.07
C PRO A 168 16.00 -7.06 1.29
N ALA A 169 16.69 -5.93 1.50
CA ALA A 169 17.53 -5.71 2.67
C ALA A 169 16.69 -5.69 3.96
N TYR A 170 15.52 -5.02 3.96
CA TYR A 170 14.64 -5.02 5.12
C TYR A 170 13.97 -6.37 5.34
N ALA A 171 13.56 -7.07 4.27
CA ALA A 171 13.03 -8.42 4.39
C ALA A 171 14.10 -9.38 4.96
N GLY A 172 15.32 -9.35 4.45
CA GLY A 172 16.44 -10.18 4.92
C GLY A 172 16.79 -9.95 6.39
N LEU A 173 16.76 -8.68 6.84
CA LEU A 173 16.98 -8.31 8.25
C LEU A 173 15.97 -8.99 9.20
N GLN A 174 14.75 -9.25 8.75
CA GLN A 174 13.67 -9.85 9.54
C GLN A 174 13.71 -11.39 9.58
N VAL A 175 14.48 -12.05 8.71
CA VAL A 175 14.48 -13.49 8.50
C VAL A 175 14.74 -14.28 9.78
N HIS A 176 15.80 -13.94 10.53
CA HIS A 176 16.18 -14.67 11.74
C HIS A 176 15.08 -14.60 12.81
N ARG A 177 14.47 -13.44 12.97
CA ARG A 177 13.35 -13.24 13.90
C ARG A 177 12.14 -14.07 13.48
N VAL A 178 11.74 -13.98 12.21
CA VAL A 178 10.58 -14.72 11.68
C VAL A 178 10.80 -16.21 11.79
N ALA A 179 11.99 -16.71 11.45
CA ALA A 179 12.38 -18.11 11.60
C ALA A 179 12.25 -18.57 13.07
N ALA A 180 12.86 -17.84 14.00
CA ALA A 180 12.82 -18.16 15.42
C ALA A 180 11.40 -18.16 16.00
N LYS A 181 10.57 -17.14 15.65
CA LYS A 181 9.19 -16.99 16.14
C LYS A 181 8.24 -18.08 15.62
N ASN A 182 8.51 -18.63 14.44
CA ASN A 182 7.71 -19.70 13.82
C ASN A 182 8.35 -21.09 13.98
N GLY A 183 9.54 -21.19 14.56
CA GLY A 183 10.29 -22.43 14.70
C GLY A 183 10.65 -23.05 13.35
N LEU A 184 10.97 -22.22 12.36
CA LEU A 184 11.38 -22.62 11.02
C LEU A 184 12.91 -22.55 10.89
N PRO A 185 13.52 -23.38 10.02
CA PRO A 185 14.91 -23.22 9.63
C PRO A 185 15.13 -21.84 8.95
N VAL A 186 16.20 -21.14 9.32
CA VAL A 186 16.55 -19.83 8.73
C VAL A 186 16.62 -19.90 7.20
N ALA A 187 17.31 -20.90 6.66
CA ALA A 187 17.45 -21.11 5.22
C ALA A 187 16.11 -21.26 4.48
N GLN A 188 15.08 -21.79 5.15
CA GLN A 188 13.75 -21.91 4.56
C GLN A 188 13.05 -20.55 4.45
N VAL A 189 13.26 -19.68 5.44
CA VAL A 189 12.71 -18.32 5.45
C VAL A 189 13.49 -17.41 4.51
N GLU A 190 14.82 -17.59 4.41
CA GLU A 190 15.65 -16.89 3.40
C GLU A 190 15.17 -17.21 1.99
N LYS A 191 14.98 -18.49 1.69
CA LYS A 191 14.46 -18.92 0.38
C LYS A 191 13.07 -18.35 0.11
N LEU A 192 12.20 -18.27 1.12
CA LEU A 192 10.88 -17.68 0.98
C LEU A 192 10.97 -16.20 0.57
N VAL A 193 11.88 -15.43 1.15
CA VAL A 193 12.13 -14.03 0.79
C VAL A 193 12.70 -13.94 -0.64
N GLU A 194 13.65 -14.77 -0.99
CA GLU A 194 14.22 -14.83 -2.33
C GLU A 194 13.15 -15.11 -3.40
N ASP A 195 12.32 -16.13 -3.18
CA ASP A 195 11.25 -16.55 -4.09
C ASP A 195 10.14 -15.46 -4.26
N HIS A 196 10.02 -14.53 -3.28
CA HIS A 196 9.06 -13.41 -3.31
C HIS A 196 9.72 -12.05 -3.53
N THR A 197 10.94 -12.04 -4.03
CA THR A 197 11.65 -10.81 -4.41
C THR A 197 11.42 -10.51 -5.87
N ASP A 198 10.63 -9.47 -6.17
CA ASP A 198 10.49 -8.94 -7.51
C ASP A 198 11.76 -8.20 -7.93
N GLY A 199 12.29 -8.52 -9.09
CA GLY A 199 13.39 -7.78 -9.71
C GLY A 199 12.94 -6.44 -10.32
N ARG A 200 13.89 -5.74 -10.93
CA ARG A 200 13.61 -4.52 -11.69
C ARG A 200 12.75 -4.82 -12.91
N THR A 201 11.76 -3.98 -13.20
CA THR A 201 10.97 -4.09 -14.42
C THR A 201 11.87 -3.92 -15.64
N LEU A 202 11.78 -4.84 -16.60
CA LEU A 202 12.67 -4.91 -17.78
C LEU A 202 14.18 -4.96 -17.44
N GLY A 203 14.53 -5.30 -16.19
CA GLY A 203 15.91 -5.40 -15.72
C GLY A 203 16.58 -4.09 -15.30
N PHE A 204 15.97 -2.93 -15.58
CA PHE A 204 16.58 -1.60 -15.31
C PHE A 204 15.64 -0.56 -14.69
N ILE A 205 14.33 -0.77 -14.71
CA ILE A 205 13.37 0.20 -14.16
C ILE A 205 12.97 -0.16 -12.72
N GLY A 206 13.10 0.78 -11.80
CA GLY A 206 12.74 0.62 -10.39
C GLY A 206 13.82 -0.10 -9.58
N GLU A 207 13.45 -0.49 -8.36
CA GLU A 207 14.32 -1.23 -7.45
C GLU A 207 13.71 -2.60 -7.13
N PRO A 208 14.53 -3.62 -6.79
CA PRO A 208 14.02 -4.88 -6.27
C PRO A 208 13.18 -4.66 -5.01
N ARG A 209 12.09 -5.41 -4.89
CA ARG A 209 11.13 -5.23 -3.81
C ARG A 209 10.49 -6.55 -3.39
N VAL A 210 9.97 -6.58 -2.17
CA VAL A 210 9.23 -7.70 -1.60
C VAL A 210 7.86 -7.22 -1.16
N ASN A 211 6.79 -7.80 -1.69
CA ASN A 211 5.42 -7.51 -1.24
C ASN A 211 5.15 -8.24 0.08
N VAL A 212 4.92 -7.47 1.15
CA VAL A 212 4.78 -8.01 2.51
C VAL A 212 3.54 -8.88 2.67
N LEU A 213 2.42 -8.54 2.00
CA LEU A 213 1.19 -9.32 2.07
C LEU A 213 1.35 -10.68 1.37
N GLU A 214 1.97 -10.71 0.20
CA GLU A 214 2.27 -11.94 -0.54
C GLU A 214 3.23 -12.83 0.26
N LEU A 215 4.32 -12.26 0.77
CA LEU A 215 5.29 -12.94 1.60
C LEU A 215 4.67 -13.55 2.86
N ASN A 216 3.85 -12.79 3.60
CA ASN A 216 3.17 -13.28 4.80
C ASN A 216 2.09 -14.32 4.48
N THR A 217 1.43 -14.22 3.33
CA THR A 217 0.49 -15.24 2.87
C THR A 217 1.21 -16.56 2.60
N ALA A 218 2.36 -16.52 1.95
CA ALA A 218 3.20 -17.68 1.71
C ALA A 218 3.80 -18.25 3.01
N LEU A 219 4.25 -17.39 3.93
CA LEU A 219 4.71 -17.80 5.26
C LEU A 219 3.62 -18.53 6.04
N LYS A 220 2.37 -18.06 5.98
CA LYS A 220 1.23 -18.74 6.60
C LYS A 220 1.06 -20.17 6.07
N GLY A 221 1.14 -20.35 4.76
CA GLY A 221 1.11 -21.67 4.14
C GLY A 221 2.25 -22.56 4.62
N LEU A 222 3.47 -22.01 4.69
CA LEU A 222 4.64 -22.75 5.15
C LEU A 222 4.53 -23.21 6.60
N VAL A 223 3.98 -22.38 7.49
CA VAL A 223 3.74 -22.71 8.91
C VAL A 223 2.63 -23.75 9.09
N ALA A 224 1.60 -23.72 8.22
CA ALA A 224 0.48 -24.66 8.29
C ALA A 224 0.85 -26.09 7.86
N HIS A 225 1.93 -26.26 7.08
CA HIS A 225 2.43 -27.56 6.60
C HIS A 225 3.58 -28.12 7.45
N LYS A 226 3.87 -27.56 8.61
CA LYS A 226 4.85 -28.00 9.59
C LYS A 226 4.22 -28.99 10.57
#